data_eff5ad98bed86db24bed38ddda4229e2
#
_entry.id   eff5ad98bed86db24bed38ddda4229e2
#
_cell.length_a   1.000
_cell.length_b   1.000
_cell.length_c   1.000
_cell.angle_alpha   90.00
_cell.angle_beta   90.00
_cell.angle_gamma   90.00
#
_symmetry.space_group_name_H-M   'P 1'
#
loop_
_entity.id
_entity.type
_entity.pdbx_description
1 polymer ?
#
loop_
_entity_poly.entity_id
_entity_poly.type
_entity_poly.pdbx_seq_one_letter_code
_entity_poly.pdbx_strand_id
1 'polypeptide(L)'
;MNPRLYPILAGVLLCLSVALTAQSAKTKPQKKLSPAAARMQQKLDHIEQNAKAKPVDTRPTQLNEDEVNAWVAEGMLKLPKGVKKAVFNAQSGTIRCDANVDFDEITAGQHSFNPLLMIFSGTHDISVAGGADAQGGTGHVHIQSASLDGIDIPRAALELFVNRYLKPKYPNVGLDSEFKMPDRIDTATVGNHYVVLTQK
;
A
#
# COMPACT_ATOMS: atom_id res chain seq x y z
N MET A 1 -16.45 2.79 -6.49
CA MET A 1 -15.08 2.82 -5.93
C MET A 1 -14.36 1.59 -6.46
N ASN A 2 -13.35 1.79 -7.30
CA ASN A 2 -12.78 0.74 -8.13
C ASN A 2 -11.66 0.02 -7.35
N PRO A 3 -11.70 -1.30 -7.16
CA PRO A 3 -10.69 -2.07 -6.40
C PRO A 3 -9.32 -2.14 -7.10
N ARG A 4 -9.19 -1.55 -8.30
CA ARG A 4 -8.00 -1.69 -9.16
C ARG A 4 -6.85 -0.72 -8.84
N LEU A 5 -7.09 0.33 -8.05
CA LEU A 5 -6.06 1.34 -7.68
C LEU A 5 -5.22 0.97 -6.46
N TYR A 6 -5.60 -0.07 -5.75
CA TYR A 6 -4.93 -0.51 -4.52
C TYR A 6 -3.47 -0.96 -4.67
N PRO A 7 -3.02 -1.56 -5.81
CA PRO A 7 -1.63 -2.01 -5.91
C PRO A 7 -0.60 -0.86 -5.96
N ILE A 8 -0.97 0.35 -6.37
CA ILE A 8 -0.01 1.47 -6.44
C ILE A 8 0.38 1.97 -5.05
N LEU A 9 -0.59 2.08 -4.15
CA LEU A 9 -0.36 2.39 -2.73
C LEU A 9 0.08 1.15 -1.95
N ALA A 10 -0.29 -0.05 -2.44
CA ALA A 10 0.06 -1.33 -1.84
C ALA A 10 1.51 -1.74 -2.06
N GLY A 11 2.26 -1.06 -2.93
CA GLY A 11 3.68 -1.36 -3.12
C GLY A 11 4.52 -1.23 -1.85
N VAL A 12 4.08 -0.46 -0.88
CA VAL A 12 4.71 -0.33 0.44
C VAL A 12 3.88 -1.00 1.53
N LEU A 13 2.57 -1.11 1.32
CA LEU A 13 1.65 -1.94 2.12
C LEU A 13 1.57 -3.36 1.54
N LEU A 14 2.64 -3.87 0.98
CA LEU A 14 2.70 -5.14 0.25
C LEU A 14 2.31 -6.36 1.10
N CYS A 15 1.82 -6.13 2.26
CA CYS A 15 1.32 -7.17 3.14
C CYS A 15 -0.16 -7.52 2.94
N LEU A 16 -0.93 -6.82 2.08
CA LEU A 16 -2.39 -7.00 2.19
C LEU A 16 -3.19 -6.58 0.93
N SER A 17 -3.09 -7.32 -0.14
CA SER A 17 -4.06 -7.25 -1.22
C SER A 17 -5.33 -8.03 -0.85
N VAL A 18 -6.41 -7.33 -0.50
CA VAL A 18 -7.73 -7.93 -0.26
C VAL A 18 -8.54 -7.95 -1.54
N ALA A 19 -8.96 -9.14 -1.98
CA ALA A 19 -10.00 -9.28 -2.98
C ALA A 19 -11.33 -8.70 -2.44
N LEU A 20 -11.88 -7.70 -3.11
CA LEU A 20 -13.15 -7.08 -2.74
C LEU A 20 -14.27 -7.66 -3.59
N THR A 21 -15.19 -8.39 -2.96
CA THR A 21 -16.51 -8.69 -3.51
C THR A 21 -17.37 -7.42 -3.44
N ALA A 22 -17.92 -7.01 -4.59
CA ALA A 22 -18.81 -5.87 -4.68
C ALA A 22 -20.10 -6.10 -3.89
N GLN A 23 -20.30 -5.34 -2.82
CA GLN A 23 -21.62 -5.17 -2.19
C GLN A 23 -22.14 -3.77 -2.48
N SER A 24 -23.33 -3.72 -3.06
CA SER A 24 -24.08 -2.53 -3.38
C SER A 24 -24.23 -1.64 -2.13
N ALA A 25 -23.65 -0.46 -2.15
CA ALA A 25 -23.64 0.46 -1.02
C ALA A 25 -24.92 1.29 -0.99
N LYS A 26 -25.72 1.11 0.06
CA LYS A 26 -26.69 2.13 0.51
C LYS A 26 -25.92 3.42 0.82
N THR A 27 -26.37 4.52 0.26
CA THR A 27 -25.81 5.87 0.39
C THR A 27 -25.66 6.25 1.86
N LYS A 28 -24.44 6.13 2.42
CA LYS A 28 -24.10 6.76 3.69
C LYS A 28 -23.91 8.26 3.48
N PRO A 29 -24.19 9.13 4.47
CA PRO A 29 -23.93 10.55 4.35
C PRO A 29 -22.46 10.76 3.98
N GLN A 30 -22.19 11.47 2.90
CA GLN A 30 -20.83 11.76 2.44
C GLN A 30 -20.10 12.56 3.51
N LYS A 31 -19.17 11.93 4.19
CA LYS A 31 -18.23 12.61 5.07
C LYS A 31 -17.48 13.64 4.21
N LYS A 32 -17.57 14.92 4.56
CA LYS A 32 -16.85 15.98 3.86
C LYS A 32 -15.37 15.74 4.04
N LEU A 33 -14.68 15.43 2.94
CA LEU A 33 -13.22 15.21 2.93
C LEU A 33 -12.50 16.53 3.20
N SER A 34 -11.34 16.46 3.83
CA SER A 34 -10.41 17.59 3.90
C SER A 34 -9.97 18.01 2.48
N PRO A 35 -9.51 19.24 2.30
CA PRO A 35 -9.03 19.69 0.98
C PRO A 35 -7.91 18.81 0.42
N ALA A 36 -7.00 18.28 1.26
CA ALA A 36 -5.93 17.40 0.83
C ALA A 36 -6.47 16.04 0.36
N ALA A 37 -7.32 15.39 1.17
CA ALA A 37 -7.94 14.12 0.79
C ALA A 37 -8.84 14.26 -0.45
N ALA A 38 -9.53 15.38 -0.62
CA ALA A 38 -10.34 15.66 -1.81
C ALA A 38 -9.47 15.78 -3.08
N ARG A 39 -8.31 16.46 -3.00
CA ARG A 39 -7.37 16.53 -4.12
C ARG A 39 -6.83 15.15 -4.51
N MET A 40 -6.49 14.32 -3.51
CA MET A 40 -6.07 12.93 -3.78
C MET A 40 -7.17 12.17 -4.51
N GLN A 41 -8.42 12.24 -4.02
CA GLN A 41 -9.54 11.56 -4.67
C GLN A 41 -9.73 12.02 -6.12
N GLN A 42 -9.67 13.32 -6.39
CA GLN A 42 -9.76 13.87 -7.74
C GLN A 42 -8.67 13.33 -8.67
N LYS A 43 -7.43 13.22 -8.18
CA LYS A 43 -6.31 12.65 -8.96
C LYS A 43 -6.53 11.17 -9.27
N LEU A 44 -7.03 10.40 -8.31
CA LEU A 44 -7.36 8.99 -8.53
C LEU A 44 -8.49 8.81 -9.53
N ASP A 45 -9.55 9.64 -9.42
CA ASP A 45 -10.66 9.63 -10.37
C ASP A 45 -10.20 10.02 -11.78
N HIS A 46 -9.28 10.99 -11.89
CA HIS A 46 -8.67 11.38 -13.16
C HIS A 46 -7.87 10.22 -13.77
N ILE A 47 -7.02 9.54 -13.02
CA ILE A 47 -6.24 8.38 -13.48
C ILE A 47 -7.18 7.28 -14.00
N GLU A 48 -8.25 6.97 -13.26
CA GLU A 48 -9.22 5.96 -13.68
C GLU A 48 -9.97 6.36 -14.97
N GLN A 49 -10.38 7.62 -15.08
CA GLN A 49 -11.08 8.13 -16.27
C GLN A 49 -10.15 8.15 -17.47
N ASN A 50 -8.91 8.59 -17.29
CA ASN A 50 -7.91 8.64 -18.35
C ASN A 50 -7.56 7.26 -18.89
N ALA A 51 -7.53 6.23 -18.04
CA ALA A 51 -7.32 4.85 -18.47
C ALA A 51 -8.37 4.35 -19.49
N LYS A 52 -9.57 4.93 -19.46
CA LYS A 52 -10.69 4.62 -20.37
C LYS A 52 -10.71 5.52 -21.62
N ALA A 53 -9.97 6.63 -21.60
CA ALA A 53 -9.93 7.60 -22.70
C ALA A 53 -9.21 7.08 -23.94
N LYS A 54 -9.56 7.61 -25.09
CA LYS A 54 -8.90 7.37 -26.38
C LYS A 54 -8.83 8.68 -27.16
N PRO A 55 -7.62 9.26 -27.33
CA PRO A 55 -6.32 8.82 -26.82
C PRO A 55 -6.20 8.99 -25.29
N VAL A 56 -5.24 8.26 -24.69
CA VAL A 56 -4.86 8.45 -23.30
C VAL A 56 -4.03 9.71 -23.16
N ASP A 57 -4.28 10.49 -22.12
CA ASP A 57 -3.42 11.62 -21.75
C ASP A 57 -2.16 11.09 -21.07
N THR A 58 -1.00 11.38 -21.64
CA THR A 58 0.31 10.91 -21.15
C THR A 58 0.97 11.90 -20.20
N ARG A 59 0.31 13.03 -19.89
CA ARG A 59 0.86 14.00 -18.93
C ARG A 59 1.03 13.39 -17.55
N PRO A 60 2.13 13.70 -16.84
CA PRO A 60 2.37 13.16 -15.52
C PRO A 60 1.30 13.61 -14.51
N THR A 61 0.89 12.68 -13.66
CA THR A 61 0.06 12.97 -12.47
C THR A 61 0.93 12.84 -11.23
N GLN A 62 1.04 13.93 -10.46
CA GLN A 62 1.79 13.94 -9.20
C GLN A 62 0.86 13.69 -8.02
N LEU A 63 1.17 12.69 -7.21
CA LEU A 63 0.53 12.38 -5.93
C LEU A 63 1.42 12.89 -4.80
N ASN A 64 0.94 13.85 -4.01
CA ASN A 64 1.71 14.42 -2.91
C ASN A 64 1.50 13.59 -1.62
N GLU A 65 2.52 13.50 -0.81
CA GLU A 65 2.53 12.73 0.44
C GLU A 65 1.44 13.16 1.42
N ASP A 66 1.24 14.46 1.58
CA ASP A 66 0.20 15.04 2.44
C ASP A 66 -1.22 14.65 1.97
N GLU A 67 -1.45 14.64 0.65
CA GLU A 67 -2.72 14.24 0.05
C GLU A 67 -2.99 12.75 0.26
N VAL A 68 -1.97 11.90 0.04
CA VAL A 68 -2.05 10.46 0.29
C VAL A 68 -2.37 10.17 1.76
N ASN A 69 -1.61 10.77 2.67
CA ASN A 69 -1.77 10.56 4.10
C ASN A 69 -3.13 11.05 4.62
N ALA A 70 -3.60 12.21 4.16
CA ALA A 70 -4.93 12.71 4.50
C ALA A 70 -6.03 11.76 3.99
N TRP A 71 -5.92 11.27 2.76
CA TRP A 71 -6.88 10.37 2.14
C TRP A 71 -6.96 9.02 2.88
N VAL A 72 -5.80 8.48 3.30
CA VAL A 72 -5.72 7.25 4.10
C VAL A 72 -6.29 7.46 5.50
N ALA A 73 -5.91 8.54 6.17
CA ALA A 73 -6.37 8.85 7.54
C ALA A 73 -7.89 9.06 7.62
N GLU A 74 -8.50 9.52 6.53
CA GLU A 74 -9.96 9.69 6.44
C GLU A 74 -10.72 8.40 6.13
N GLY A 75 -10.01 7.28 5.99
CA GLY A 75 -10.59 5.95 5.77
C GLY A 75 -11.06 5.71 4.34
N MET A 76 -10.55 6.49 3.38
CA MET A 76 -10.85 6.30 1.96
C MET A 76 -10.11 5.07 1.41
N LEU A 77 -8.93 4.74 1.96
CA LEU A 77 -8.26 3.46 1.78
C LEU A 77 -8.76 2.48 2.85
N LYS A 78 -9.32 1.36 2.43
CA LYS A 78 -9.61 0.27 3.34
C LYS A 78 -8.31 -0.42 3.72
N LEU A 79 -7.85 -0.13 4.92
CA LEU A 79 -6.68 -0.82 5.47
C LEU A 79 -7.00 -2.31 5.69
N PRO A 80 -6.00 -3.15 5.56
CA PRO A 80 -6.13 -4.57 5.77
C PRO A 80 -6.46 -4.93 7.22
N LYS A 81 -6.97 -6.15 7.42
CA LYS A 81 -7.26 -6.66 8.77
C LYS A 81 -6.00 -6.63 9.61
N GLY A 82 -6.09 -6.09 10.83
CA GLY A 82 -4.96 -5.91 11.75
C GLY A 82 -4.24 -4.57 11.60
N VAL A 83 -4.32 -3.88 10.47
CA VAL A 83 -3.70 -2.55 10.32
C VAL A 83 -4.66 -1.48 10.80
N LYS A 84 -4.31 -0.78 11.88
CA LYS A 84 -5.16 0.25 12.51
C LYS A 84 -4.89 1.65 11.95
N LYS A 85 -3.63 1.94 11.61
CA LYS A 85 -3.18 3.22 11.07
C LYS A 85 -2.01 2.98 10.13
N ALA A 86 -1.90 3.80 9.09
CA ALA A 86 -0.73 3.82 8.22
C ALA A 86 -0.41 5.26 7.81
N VAL A 87 0.88 5.60 7.79
CA VAL A 87 1.42 6.88 7.33
C VAL A 87 2.56 6.59 6.37
N PHE A 88 2.58 7.30 5.26
CA PHE A 88 3.56 7.11 4.19
C PHE A 88 4.50 8.31 4.13
N ASN A 89 5.79 8.03 3.94
CA ASN A 89 6.82 9.03 3.71
C ASN A 89 7.60 8.64 2.44
N ALA A 90 7.67 9.55 1.48
CA ALA A 90 8.37 9.35 0.22
C ALA A 90 9.69 10.11 0.21
N GLN A 91 10.77 9.40 -0.07
CA GLN A 91 12.10 9.96 -0.32
C GLN A 91 12.62 9.36 -1.62
N SER A 92 13.45 10.08 -2.36
CA SER A 92 13.89 9.71 -3.70
C SER A 92 14.14 8.19 -3.88
N GLY A 93 13.29 7.54 -4.66
CA GLY A 93 13.33 6.10 -4.93
C GLY A 93 12.87 5.18 -3.79
N THR A 94 12.56 5.71 -2.60
CA THR A 94 12.20 4.91 -1.41
C THR A 94 10.89 5.41 -0.82
N ILE A 95 10.06 4.49 -0.38
CA ILE A 95 8.87 4.78 0.43
C ILE A 95 9.03 4.09 1.78
N ARG A 96 8.74 4.83 2.86
CA ARG A 96 8.56 4.29 4.20
C ARG A 96 7.08 4.30 4.54
N CYS A 97 6.62 3.22 5.16
CA CYS A 97 5.29 3.12 5.75
C CYS A 97 5.43 2.86 7.25
N ASP A 98 4.91 3.77 8.07
CA ASP A 98 4.79 3.62 9.51
C ASP A 98 3.35 3.24 9.83
N ALA A 99 3.15 2.10 10.48
CA ALA A 99 1.82 1.54 10.70
C ALA A 99 1.68 0.98 12.12
N ASN A 100 0.48 1.12 12.71
CA ASN A 100 0.12 0.41 13.93
C ASN A 100 -0.61 -0.87 13.53
N VAL A 101 -0.10 -2.02 13.95
CA VAL A 101 -0.50 -3.34 13.48
C VAL A 101 -0.80 -4.29 14.63
N ASP A 102 -1.99 -4.86 14.61
CA ASP A 102 -2.41 -5.95 15.46
C ASP A 102 -2.09 -7.29 14.76
N PHE A 103 -0.99 -7.91 15.16
CA PHE A 103 -0.52 -9.15 14.55
C PHE A 103 -1.43 -10.34 14.87
N ASP A 104 -2.13 -10.33 15.99
CA ASP A 104 -3.05 -11.42 16.35
C ASP A 104 -4.23 -11.46 15.38
N GLU A 105 -4.68 -10.30 14.90
CA GLU A 105 -5.68 -10.24 13.83
C GLU A 105 -5.14 -10.75 12.48
N ILE A 106 -3.86 -10.52 12.15
CA ILE A 106 -3.23 -10.99 10.90
C ILE A 106 -3.05 -12.49 10.94
N THR A 107 -2.52 -13.00 12.03
CA THR A 107 -2.24 -14.44 12.23
C THR A 107 -3.52 -15.24 12.52
N ALA A 108 -4.67 -14.56 12.71
CA ALA A 108 -5.93 -15.14 13.16
C ALA A 108 -5.78 -15.92 14.49
N GLY A 109 -4.95 -15.41 15.40
CA GLY A 109 -4.65 -16.04 16.68
C GLY A 109 -3.78 -17.30 16.60
N GLN A 110 -3.22 -17.61 15.43
CA GLN A 110 -2.28 -18.74 15.29
C GLN A 110 -0.91 -18.36 15.85
N HIS A 111 -0.59 -18.87 17.04
CA HIS A 111 0.73 -18.68 17.63
C HIS A 111 1.73 -19.69 17.05
N SER A 112 2.97 -19.25 16.89
CA SER A 112 4.06 -20.09 16.43
C SER A 112 5.01 -20.36 17.59
N PHE A 113 5.50 -21.61 17.70
CA PHE A 113 6.58 -21.97 18.62
C PHE A 113 7.97 -21.58 18.08
N ASN A 114 8.07 -21.04 16.86
CA ASN A 114 9.32 -20.56 16.32
C ASN A 114 9.66 -19.20 16.95
N PRO A 115 10.81 -19.07 17.68
CA PRO A 115 11.19 -17.85 18.36
C PRO A 115 11.25 -16.61 17.45
N LEU A 116 11.64 -16.78 16.18
CA LEU A 116 11.68 -15.70 15.19
C LEU A 116 10.30 -15.18 14.81
N LEU A 117 9.24 -15.96 15.02
CA LEU A 117 7.86 -15.57 14.74
C LEU A 117 7.12 -15.09 16.00
N MET A 118 7.65 -15.33 17.20
CA MET A 118 7.01 -14.88 18.43
C MET A 118 7.01 -13.36 18.58
N ILE A 119 7.91 -12.65 17.91
CA ILE A 119 7.91 -11.18 17.88
C ILE A 119 6.68 -10.60 17.16
N PHE A 120 5.99 -11.39 16.32
CA PHE A 120 4.79 -10.98 15.60
C PHE A 120 3.52 -11.40 16.35
N SER A 121 3.33 -10.89 17.55
CA SER A 121 2.14 -11.12 18.39
C SER A 121 1.75 -9.83 19.10
N GLY A 122 0.45 -9.60 19.32
CA GLY A 122 -0.05 -8.37 19.91
C GLY A 122 -0.06 -7.18 18.94
N THR A 123 -0.18 -5.98 19.51
CA THR A 123 -0.24 -4.72 18.72
C THR A 123 1.07 -3.97 18.87
N HIS A 124 1.69 -3.66 17.74
CA HIS A 124 2.99 -2.99 17.66
C HIS A 124 3.01 -1.89 16.61
N ASP A 125 3.93 -0.94 16.75
CA ASP A 125 4.27 0.00 15.70
C ASP A 125 5.33 -0.63 14.80
N ILE A 126 5.01 -0.76 13.51
CA ILE A 126 5.92 -1.27 12.49
C ILE A 126 6.32 -0.15 11.53
N SER A 127 7.59 -0.07 11.22
CA SER A 127 8.10 0.76 10.14
C SER A 127 8.72 -0.12 9.07
N VAL A 128 8.28 0.03 7.83
CA VAL A 128 8.81 -0.71 6.67
C VAL A 128 9.30 0.30 5.64
N ALA A 129 10.53 0.15 5.18
CA ALA A 129 11.09 0.98 4.11
C ALA A 129 11.58 0.12 2.95
N GLY A 130 11.36 0.61 1.73
CA GLY A 130 11.75 -0.11 0.54
C GLY A 130 11.79 0.76 -0.70
N GLY A 131 12.52 0.32 -1.71
CA GLY A 131 12.50 0.87 -3.05
C GLY A 131 11.17 0.56 -3.73
N ALA A 132 10.62 1.53 -4.45
CA ALA A 132 9.40 1.34 -5.24
C ALA A 132 9.50 2.14 -6.54
N ASP A 133 9.24 1.48 -7.66
CA ASP A 133 9.16 2.10 -8.97
C ASP A 133 8.19 1.35 -9.88
N ALA A 134 7.85 1.93 -11.01
CA ALA A 134 7.19 1.20 -12.08
C ALA A 134 7.75 1.62 -13.43
N GLN A 135 7.92 0.65 -14.32
CA GLN A 135 8.37 0.85 -15.68
C GLN A 135 7.69 -0.12 -16.64
N GLY A 136 7.25 0.40 -17.80
CA GLY A 136 6.60 -0.43 -18.81
C GLY A 136 5.30 -1.09 -18.34
N GLY A 137 4.59 -0.49 -17.38
CA GLY A 137 3.37 -1.04 -16.80
C GLY A 137 3.58 -2.15 -15.77
N THR A 138 4.84 -2.36 -15.33
CA THR A 138 5.20 -3.30 -14.27
C THR A 138 5.75 -2.51 -13.08
N GLY A 139 5.17 -2.72 -11.91
CA GLY A 139 5.64 -2.15 -10.65
C GLY A 139 6.56 -3.12 -9.93
N HIS A 140 7.61 -2.59 -9.32
CA HIS A 140 8.58 -3.31 -8.53
C HIS A 140 8.65 -2.74 -7.13
N VAL A 141 8.72 -3.61 -6.15
CA VAL A 141 8.93 -3.24 -4.75
C VAL A 141 10.01 -4.13 -4.16
N HIS A 142 10.95 -3.52 -3.49
CA HIS A 142 12.04 -4.19 -2.79
C HIS A 142 12.10 -3.68 -1.34
N ILE A 143 11.73 -4.53 -0.37
CA ILE A 143 11.79 -4.19 1.05
C ILE A 143 13.25 -4.23 1.50
N GLN A 144 13.73 -3.08 1.97
CA GLN A 144 15.11 -2.87 2.42
C GLN A 144 15.25 -3.08 3.92
N SER A 145 14.29 -2.57 4.69
CA SER A 145 14.30 -2.68 6.16
C SER A 145 12.89 -2.74 6.71
N ALA A 146 12.78 -3.36 7.88
CA ALA A 146 11.59 -3.29 8.71
C ALA A 146 12.01 -3.24 10.18
N SER A 147 11.30 -2.48 10.99
CA SER A 147 11.47 -2.44 12.44
C SER A 147 10.12 -2.59 13.14
N LEU A 148 10.15 -3.11 14.35
CA LEU A 148 9.01 -3.30 15.25
C LEU A 148 9.34 -2.61 16.55
N ASP A 149 8.52 -1.62 16.93
CA ASP A 149 8.75 -0.72 18.08
C ASP A 149 10.16 -0.09 18.06
N GLY A 150 10.68 0.22 16.87
CA GLY A 150 12.01 0.81 16.69
C GLY A 150 13.16 -0.20 16.70
N ILE A 151 12.89 -1.51 16.84
CA ILE A 151 13.90 -2.57 16.78
C ILE A 151 13.88 -3.21 15.40
N ASP A 152 15.04 -3.27 14.75
CA ASP A 152 15.17 -3.86 13.42
C ASP A 152 14.81 -5.35 13.42
N ILE A 153 13.98 -5.74 12.46
CA ILE A 153 13.57 -7.13 12.27
C ILE A 153 14.55 -7.80 11.30
N PRO A 154 15.19 -8.92 11.70
CA PRO A 154 16.04 -9.66 10.79
C PRO A 154 15.27 -10.11 9.53
N ARG A 155 15.90 -10.01 8.36
CA ARG A 155 15.28 -10.41 7.08
C ARG A 155 14.70 -11.83 7.12
N ALA A 156 15.42 -12.77 7.77
CA ALA A 156 14.94 -14.16 7.92
C ALA A 156 13.62 -14.25 8.69
N ALA A 157 13.41 -13.42 9.70
CA ALA A 157 12.15 -13.39 10.47
C ALA A 157 11.00 -12.81 9.61
N LEU A 158 11.29 -11.76 8.83
CA LEU A 158 10.32 -11.19 7.86
C LEU A 158 9.93 -12.21 6.79
N GLU A 159 10.90 -12.92 6.21
CA GLU A 159 10.65 -13.96 5.20
C GLU A 159 9.79 -15.10 5.76
N LEU A 160 10.08 -15.56 6.98
CA LEU A 160 9.28 -16.58 7.64
C LEU A 160 7.84 -16.08 7.90
N PHE A 161 7.67 -14.85 8.37
CA PHE A 161 6.35 -14.26 8.59
C PHE A 161 5.55 -14.15 7.29
N VAL A 162 6.16 -13.59 6.25
CA VAL A 162 5.52 -13.46 4.93
C VAL A 162 5.12 -14.83 4.37
N ASN A 163 6.02 -15.80 4.38
CA ASN A 163 5.76 -17.12 3.83
C ASN A 163 4.65 -17.86 4.60
N ARG A 164 4.60 -17.72 5.93
CA ARG A 164 3.63 -18.45 6.76
C ARG A 164 2.25 -17.80 6.80
N TYR A 165 2.18 -16.48 6.91
CA TYR A 165 0.92 -15.79 7.22
C TYR A 165 0.37 -14.96 6.04
N LEU A 166 1.23 -14.47 5.15
CA LEU A 166 0.80 -13.60 4.06
C LEU A 166 0.66 -14.34 2.73
N LYS A 167 1.63 -15.11 2.30
CA LYS A 167 1.58 -15.85 1.03
C LYS A 167 0.40 -16.81 0.89
N PRO A 168 -0.10 -17.50 1.93
CA PRO A 168 -1.29 -18.34 1.79
C PRO A 168 -2.54 -17.56 1.39
N LYS A 169 -2.60 -16.26 1.76
CA LYS A 169 -3.71 -15.36 1.42
C LYS A 169 -3.41 -14.53 0.17
N TYR A 170 -2.14 -14.23 -0.07
CA TYR A 170 -1.64 -13.33 -1.11
C TYR A 170 -0.38 -13.94 -1.77
N PRO A 171 -0.54 -14.86 -2.74
CA PRO A 171 0.59 -15.64 -3.28
C PRO A 171 1.73 -14.82 -3.89
N ASN A 172 1.41 -13.64 -4.42
CA ASN A 172 2.38 -12.75 -5.08
C ASN A 172 3.09 -11.78 -4.13
N VAL A 173 2.82 -11.88 -2.81
CA VAL A 173 3.46 -11.02 -1.81
C VAL A 173 4.79 -11.60 -1.38
N GLY A 174 5.82 -10.74 -1.33
CA GLY A 174 7.17 -11.09 -0.90
C GLY A 174 7.94 -9.84 -0.45
N LEU A 175 9.17 -10.02 -0.01
CA LEU A 175 10.06 -8.89 0.27
C LEU A 175 10.54 -8.23 -1.04
N ASP A 176 10.56 -9.01 -2.12
CA ASP A 176 10.74 -8.56 -3.49
C ASP A 176 9.48 -8.95 -4.26
N SER A 177 8.82 -8.00 -4.88
CA SER A 177 7.54 -8.24 -5.55
C SER A 177 7.42 -7.46 -6.84
N GLU A 178 6.87 -8.13 -7.84
CA GLU A 178 6.48 -7.53 -9.11
C GLU A 178 4.98 -7.66 -9.30
N PHE A 179 4.35 -6.63 -9.87
CA PHE A 179 2.92 -6.65 -10.16
C PHE A 179 2.59 -5.77 -11.36
N LYS A 180 1.52 -6.10 -12.06
CA LYS A 180 1.03 -5.25 -13.14
C LYS A 180 0.38 -3.99 -12.60
N MET A 181 0.80 -2.86 -13.15
CA MET A 181 0.20 -1.57 -12.81
C MET A 181 -1.24 -1.51 -13.35
N PRO A 182 -2.19 -1.02 -12.53
CA PRO A 182 -3.57 -0.82 -12.98
C PRO A 182 -3.71 0.44 -13.84
N ASP A 183 -4.91 0.62 -14.40
CA ASP A 183 -5.36 1.87 -15.02
C ASP A 183 -4.38 2.44 -16.05
N ARG A 184 -3.71 1.54 -16.81
CA ARG A 184 -2.75 1.88 -17.86
C ARG A 184 -1.57 2.74 -17.36
N ILE A 185 -1.24 2.69 -16.07
CA ILE A 185 -0.05 3.34 -15.55
C ILE A 185 1.16 2.65 -16.16
N ASP A 186 1.99 3.44 -16.82
CA ASP A 186 3.21 3.00 -17.49
C ASP A 186 4.43 3.15 -16.59
N THR A 187 4.57 4.32 -15.96
CA THR A 187 5.68 4.58 -15.05
C THR A 187 5.21 5.11 -13.70
N ALA A 188 5.96 4.81 -12.66
CA ALA A 188 5.86 5.44 -11.35
C ALA A 188 7.26 5.75 -10.84
N THR A 189 7.48 6.99 -10.41
CA THR A 189 8.77 7.43 -9.86
C THR A 189 8.56 8.10 -8.53
N VAL A 190 9.27 7.65 -7.51
CA VAL A 190 9.23 8.22 -6.15
C VAL A 190 10.22 9.36 -6.05
N GLY A 191 9.71 10.55 -5.74
CA GLY A 191 10.49 11.74 -5.41
C GLY A 191 10.48 12.03 -3.90
N ASN A 192 10.88 13.23 -3.52
CA ASN A 192 10.84 13.68 -2.13
C ASN A 192 9.44 14.23 -1.82
N HIS A 193 8.67 13.54 -0.96
CA HIS A 193 7.29 13.88 -0.58
C HIS A 193 6.27 13.81 -1.72
N TYR A 194 6.57 13.08 -2.80
CA TYR A 194 5.62 12.84 -3.90
C TYR A 194 5.95 11.57 -4.69
N VAL A 195 4.96 11.11 -5.45
CA VAL A 195 5.12 10.10 -6.50
C VAL A 195 4.58 10.65 -7.81
N VAL A 196 5.30 10.48 -8.90
CA VAL A 196 4.86 10.87 -10.25
C VAL A 196 4.48 9.62 -11.04
N LEU A 197 3.29 9.66 -11.64
CA LEU A 197 2.75 8.58 -12.46
C LEU A 197 2.57 9.07 -13.90
N THR A 198 2.84 8.20 -14.89
CA THR A 198 2.43 8.41 -16.28
C THR A 198 1.57 7.26 -16.76
N GLN A 199 0.67 7.52 -17.72
CA GLN A 199 -0.19 6.51 -18.34
C GLN A 199 0.09 6.43 -19.86
N LYS A 200 -0.20 5.27 -20.46
CA LYS A 200 -0.10 5.09 -21.95
C LYS A 200 -1.22 4.23 -22.52
#